data_32fe2ff028e2aeaeeb524e73df594306
#
_entry.id   32fe2ff028e2aeaeeb524e73df594306
#
_cell.length_a   1.000
_cell.length_b   1.000
_cell.length_c   1.000
_cell.angle_alpha   90.00
_cell.angle_beta   90.00
_cell.angle_gamma   90.00
#
_symmetry.space_group_name_H-M   'P 1'
#
loop_
_entity.id
_entity.type
_entity.pdbx_description
1 polymer ?
#
loop_
_entity_poly.entity_id
_entity_poly.type
_entity_poly.pdbx_seq_one_letter_code
_entity_poly.pdbx_strand_id
1 'polypeptide(L)' 'MTMYVGNDVHRKRSQIAVLDAAGDEQRNRNVPNGPVQLVPILGVLAPGTPVAFEAAYGWGWLVELLEELELQPHLVHP' A
#
# COMPACT_ATOMS: atom_id res chain seq x y z
N MET A 1 12.61 9.21 -8.86
CA MET A 1 12.99 8.47 -7.63
C MET A 1 12.04 7.30 -7.46
N THR A 2 12.58 6.11 -7.26
CA THR A 2 11.76 4.90 -7.11
C THR A 2 11.36 4.71 -5.66
N MET A 3 10.07 4.54 -5.43
CA MET A 3 9.53 4.24 -4.10
C MET A 3 8.95 2.83 -4.10
N TYR A 4 8.94 2.22 -2.94
CA TYR A 4 8.33 0.91 -2.72
C TYR A 4 7.40 1.01 -1.52
N VAL A 5 6.29 0.28 -1.57
CA VAL A 5 5.32 0.29 -0.48
C VAL A 5 5.11 -1.12 0.02
N GLY A 6 5.18 -1.29 1.34
CA GLY A 6 4.73 -2.50 2.01
C GLY A 6 3.43 -2.20 2.74
N ASN A 7 2.39 -2.95 2.45
CA ASN A 7 1.09 -2.78 3.09
C ASN A 7 0.69 -4.07 3.79
N ASP A 8 0.72 -4.05 5.11
CA ASP A 8 0.29 -5.17 5.94
C ASP A 8 -1.18 -4.95 6.32
N VAL A 9 -2.06 -5.67 5.64
CA VAL A 9 -3.51 -5.51 5.79
C VAL A 9 -4.01 -6.48 6.86
N HIS A 10 -4.51 -5.93 7.94
CA HIS A 10 -5.22 -6.67 8.98
C HIS A 10 -6.73 -6.46 8.80
N ARG A 11 -7.51 -7.12 9.62
CA ARG A 11 -8.97 -7.12 9.50
C ARG A 11 -9.59 -5.73 9.49
N LYS A 12 -9.11 -4.84 10.37
CA LYS A 12 -9.68 -3.48 10.55
C LYS A 12 -8.71 -2.37 10.23
N ARG A 13 -7.42 -2.65 10.25
CA ARG A 13 -6.37 -1.64 10.09
C ARG A 13 -5.28 -2.15 9.17
N SER A 14 -4.56 -1.21 8.58
CA SER A 14 -3.39 -1.51 7.75
C SER A 14 -2.18 -0.77 8.27
N GLN A 15 -1.03 -1.42 8.21
CA GLN A 15 0.27 -0.81 8.44
C GLN A 15 0.91 -0.56 7.07
N ILE A 16 1.21 0.70 6.78
CA ILE A 16 1.75 1.09 5.48
C ILE A 16 3.14 1.68 5.67
N ALA A 17 4.12 1.08 5.04
CA ALA A 17 5.49 1.60 5.03
C ALA A 17 5.85 2.00 3.61
N VAL A 18 6.35 3.22 3.42
CA VAL A 18 6.85 3.72 2.14
C VAL A 18 8.36 3.83 2.24
N LEU A 19 9.05 3.10 1.38
CA LEU A 19 10.50 3.03 1.36
C LEU A 19 11.05 3.65 0.07
N ASP A 20 12.22 4.29 0.15
CA ASP A 20 12.91 4.76 -1.05
C ASP A 20 13.79 3.64 -1.65
N ALA A 21 14.49 3.94 -2.74
CA ALA A 21 15.32 2.98 -3.44
C ALA A 21 16.47 2.43 -2.59
N ALA A 22 16.89 3.15 -1.57
CA ALA A 22 17.95 2.73 -0.65
C ALA A 22 17.39 1.87 0.50
N GLY A 23 16.06 1.71 0.58
CA GLY A 23 15.41 0.98 1.65
C GLY A 23 15.12 1.82 2.89
N ASP A 24 15.37 3.13 2.82
CA ASP A 24 15.07 4.03 3.94
C ASP A 24 13.57 4.33 4.01
N GLU A 25 13.04 4.26 5.21
CA GLU A 25 11.63 4.46 5.45
C GLU A 25 11.27 5.94 5.40
N GLN A 26 10.40 6.30 4.46
CA GLN A 26 9.92 7.67 4.28
C GLN A 26 8.65 7.95 5.06
N ARG A 27 7.80 6.93 5.19
CA ARG A 27 6.55 6.99 5.96
C ARG A 27 6.25 5.64 6.56
N ASN A 28 5.62 5.67 7.72
CA ASN A 28 5.09 4.47 8.34
C ASN A 28 3.81 4.86 9.08
N ARG A 29 2.67 4.35 8.63
CA ARG A 29 1.36 4.71 9.14
C ARG A 29 0.54 3.48 9.48
N ASN A 30 -0.17 3.54 10.58
CA ASN A 30 -1.18 2.56 10.94
C ASN A 30 -2.53 3.26 10.87
N VAL A 31 -3.38 2.83 9.93
CA VAL A 31 -4.65 3.50 9.66
C VAL A 31 -5.79 2.49 9.58
N PRO A 32 -7.03 2.92 9.84
CA PRO A 32 -8.19 2.08 9.58
C PRO A 32 -8.27 1.71 8.10
N ASN A 33 -8.75 0.52 7.80
CA ASN A 33 -8.94 0.09 6.42
C ASN A 33 -10.04 0.92 5.75
N GLY A 34 -9.82 1.23 4.48
CA GLY A 34 -10.79 1.93 3.65
C GLY A 34 -10.14 2.95 2.73
N PRO A 35 -10.80 3.27 1.60
CA PRO A 35 -10.25 4.23 0.64
C PRO A 35 -10.01 5.61 1.23
N VAL A 36 -10.90 6.08 2.09
CA VAL A 36 -10.80 7.42 2.69
C VAL A 36 -9.49 7.57 3.48
N GLN A 37 -9.08 6.52 4.18
CA GLN A 37 -7.87 6.54 5.00
C GLN A 37 -6.60 6.29 4.19
N LEU A 38 -6.69 5.49 3.13
CA LEU A 38 -5.52 5.10 2.34
C LEU A 38 -5.18 6.07 1.21
N VAL A 39 -6.17 6.70 0.60
CA VAL A 39 -5.94 7.63 -0.51
C VAL A 39 -4.96 8.75 -0.16
N PRO A 40 -5.03 9.40 1.00
CA PRO A 40 -4.06 10.45 1.33
C PRO A 40 -2.60 9.97 1.38
N ILE A 41 -2.39 8.69 1.66
CA ILE A 41 -1.04 8.11 1.74
C ILE A 41 -0.61 7.61 0.37
N LEU A 42 -1.47 6.83 -0.28
CA LEU A 42 -1.13 6.15 -1.53
C LEU A 42 -1.31 7.05 -2.76
N GLY A 43 -2.27 7.96 -2.71
CA GLY A 43 -2.60 8.80 -3.86
C GLY A 43 -1.54 9.83 -4.23
N VAL A 44 -0.56 10.08 -3.34
CA VAL A 44 0.54 11.00 -3.63
C VAL A 44 1.73 10.29 -4.28
N LEU A 45 1.66 8.98 -4.43
CA LEU A 45 2.74 8.20 -5.04
C LEU A 45 2.68 8.28 -6.56
N ALA A 46 3.83 8.18 -7.22
CA ALA A 46 3.91 8.22 -8.67
C ALA A 46 3.20 7.00 -9.28
N PRO A 47 2.58 7.15 -10.47
CA PRO A 47 2.00 6.01 -11.17
C PRO A 47 3.02 4.89 -11.38
N GLY A 48 2.58 3.65 -11.24
CA GLY A 48 3.44 2.49 -11.38
C GLY A 48 4.21 2.11 -10.11
N THR A 49 4.10 2.87 -9.03
CA THR A 49 4.77 2.53 -7.77
C THR A 49 4.30 1.17 -7.29
N PRO A 50 5.23 0.22 -7.04
CA PRO A 50 4.84 -1.10 -6.56
C PRO A 50 4.39 -1.08 -5.11
N VAL A 51 3.31 -1.78 -4.84
CA VAL A 51 2.75 -1.94 -3.49
C VAL A 51 2.66 -3.42 -3.19
N ALA A 52 3.52 -3.91 -2.30
CA ALA A 52 3.50 -5.30 -1.87
C ALA A 52 2.55 -5.45 -0.68
N PHE A 53 1.72 -6.47 -0.70
CA PHE A 53 0.80 -6.77 0.39
C PHE A 53 0.60 -8.27 0.53
N GLU A 54 0.31 -8.73 1.74
CA GLU A 54 0.02 -10.13 1.98
C GLU A 54 -1.46 -10.43 1.72
N ALA A 55 -1.75 -11.65 1.30
CA ALA A 55 -3.11 -12.13 1.12
C ALA A 55 -3.77 -12.30 2.49
N ALA A 56 -4.44 -11.26 2.94
CA ALA A 56 -5.14 -11.23 4.20
C ALA A 56 -6.64 -10.99 3.96
N TYR A 57 -7.36 -10.75 5.00
CA TYR A 57 -8.80 -10.52 4.97
C TYR A 57 -9.19 -9.42 3.99
N GLY A 58 -10.07 -9.75 3.02
CA GLY A 58 -10.71 -8.74 2.18
C GLY A 58 -9.76 -7.91 1.31
N TRP A 59 -8.64 -8.47 0.92
CA TRP A 59 -7.64 -7.74 0.14
C TRP A 59 -8.12 -7.31 -1.25
N GLY A 60 -9.22 -7.87 -1.74
CA GLY A 60 -9.74 -7.52 -3.06
C GLY A 60 -10.05 -6.04 -3.23
N TRP A 61 -10.60 -5.40 -2.21
CA TRP A 61 -10.87 -3.95 -2.24
C TRP A 61 -9.58 -3.14 -2.38
N LEU A 62 -8.49 -3.63 -1.77
CA LEU A 62 -7.20 -2.96 -1.85
C LEU A 62 -6.64 -3.02 -3.27
N VAL A 63 -6.73 -4.17 -3.94
CA VAL A 63 -6.27 -4.30 -5.33
C VAL A 63 -7.02 -3.31 -6.21
N GLU A 64 -8.33 -3.23 -6.07
CA GLU A 64 -9.14 -2.29 -6.86
C GLU A 64 -8.71 -0.85 -6.60
N LEU A 65 -8.49 -0.49 -5.35
CA LEU A 65 -8.03 0.85 -4.99
C LEU A 65 -6.65 1.16 -5.60
N LEU A 66 -5.71 0.23 -5.49
CA LEU A 66 -4.37 0.40 -6.04
C LEU A 66 -4.42 0.60 -7.56
N GLU A 67 -5.25 -0.18 -8.24
CA GLU A 67 -5.40 -0.05 -9.69
C GLU A 67 -6.02 1.30 -10.08
N GLU A 68 -7.02 1.76 -9.33
CA GLU A 68 -7.62 3.08 -9.56
C GLU A 68 -6.61 4.22 -9.37
N LEU A 69 -5.67 4.06 -8.46
CA LEU A 69 -4.60 5.03 -8.21
C LEU A 69 -3.41 4.86 -9.16
N GLU A 70 -3.51 3.95 -10.12
CA GLU A 70 -2.46 3.62 -11.09
C GLU A 70 -1.19 3.09 -10.42
N LEU A 71 -1.32 2.48 -9.26
CA LEU A 71 -0.23 1.81 -8.58
C LEU A 71 -0.19 0.34 -8.98
N GLN A 72 0.93 -0.31 -8.73
CA GLN A 72 1.13 -1.69 -9.16
C GLN A 72 1.03 -2.65 -7.97
N PRO A 73 -0.08 -3.39 -7.84
CA PRO A 73 -0.25 -4.32 -6.73
C PRO A 73 0.60 -5.58 -6.92
N HIS A 74 1.26 -6.00 -5.85
CA HIS A 74 2.04 -7.23 -5.79
C HIS A 74 1.61 -8.05 -4.59
N LEU A 75 0.93 -9.16 -4.85
CA LEU A 75 0.50 -10.07 -3.80
C LEU A 75 1.69 -10.92 -3.36
N VAL A 76 2.00 -10.86 -2.08
CA VAL A 76 3.05 -11.67 -1.47
C VAL A 76 2.38 -12.81 -0.70
N HIS A 77 2.79 -14.02 -0.96
CA HIS A 77 2.31 -15.19 -0.21
C HIS A 77 3.14 -15.35 1.05
N PRO A 78 2.49 -15.62 2.20
CA PRO A 78 3.22 -15.85 3.45
C PRO A 78 4.04 -17.13 3.42
#